data_8366ff679a2a8b3feba060a38a58dbd2
#
_entry.id   8366ff679a2a8b3feba060a38a58dbd2
#
_cell.length_a   1.000
_cell.length_b   1.000
_cell.length_c   1.000
_cell.angle_alpha   90.00
_cell.angle_beta   90.00
_cell.angle_gamma   90.00
#
_symmetry.space_group_name_H-M   'P 1'
#
loop_
_entity.id
_entity.type
_entity.pdbx_description
1 polymer ?
#
loop_
_entity_poly.entity_id
_entity_poly.type
_entity_poly.pdbx_seq_one_letter_code
_entity_poly.pdbx_strand_id
1 'polypeptide(L)'
;MIEVKNLQKTYRSHGQTVGLLGADFTVPDGQIVGVLGENGAGKTTMLRCIAGLLPHKGTALLDGRPAGEQYGRISYITGEGSYYPALTVAAYGQLLADLHPAFDPARYAKFLEFFSLHGSDVIGHLSTGQRARVELAAGFAKRVPYYLMDEPFLGKDPFTRRDFIKLMSATLTGGETLLLSTHYIEDVDHFLDRALILHNGRIAEDLMLDTLASGDTLLNHMAKACNWDPKRYLEFEEE
;
A
#
# COMPACT_ATOMS: atom_id res chain seq x y z
N MET A 1 14.86 -7.60 3.43
CA MET A 1 13.87 -8.37 4.24
C MET A 1 13.15 -7.47 5.23
N ILE A 2 11.82 -7.59 5.35
CA ILE A 2 11.00 -6.89 6.37
C ILE A 2 10.68 -7.88 7.49
N GLU A 3 10.98 -7.52 8.73
CA GLU A 3 10.66 -8.32 9.92
C GLU A 3 9.76 -7.51 10.86
N VAL A 4 8.62 -8.07 11.19
CA VAL A 4 7.62 -7.46 12.09
C VAL A 4 7.36 -8.42 13.24
N LYS A 5 7.53 -7.92 14.49
CA LYS A 5 7.31 -8.72 15.70
C LYS A 5 6.48 -7.95 16.71
N ASN A 6 5.36 -8.55 17.10
CA ASN A 6 4.41 -8.01 18.08
C ASN A 6 4.08 -6.52 17.83
N LEU A 7 3.90 -6.15 16.56
CA LEU A 7 3.65 -4.76 16.15
C LEU A 7 2.26 -4.35 16.59
N GLN A 8 2.18 -3.30 17.42
CA GLN A 8 0.91 -2.83 17.98
C GLN A 8 0.84 -1.30 17.92
N LYS A 9 -0.30 -0.82 17.49
CA LYS A 9 -0.66 0.61 17.54
C LYS A 9 -2.14 0.77 17.70
N THR A 10 -2.57 1.23 18.86
CA THR A 10 -3.99 1.35 19.19
C THR A 10 -4.40 2.80 19.39
N TYR A 11 -5.64 3.07 19.10
CA TYR A 11 -6.33 4.33 19.31
C TYR A 11 -7.60 4.07 20.14
N ARG A 12 -8.04 5.06 20.89
CA ARG A 12 -9.36 5.04 21.54
C ARG A 12 -10.35 5.81 20.66
N SER A 13 -11.39 5.13 20.23
CA SER A 13 -12.48 5.71 19.45
C SER A 13 -13.81 5.22 20.00
N HIS A 14 -14.69 6.16 20.40
CA HIS A 14 -16.02 5.86 20.95
C HIS A 14 -16.01 4.80 22.07
N GLY A 15 -15.02 4.85 22.95
CA GLY A 15 -14.88 3.89 24.06
C GLY A 15 -14.29 2.52 23.69
N GLN A 16 -14.03 2.28 22.40
CA GLN A 16 -13.42 1.04 21.92
C GLN A 16 -11.93 1.24 21.59
N THR A 17 -11.15 0.17 21.68
CA THR A 17 -9.76 0.14 21.24
C THR A 17 -9.74 -0.35 19.79
N VAL A 18 -9.26 0.50 18.89
CA VAL A 18 -9.15 0.20 17.45
C VAL A 18 -7.70 0.36 16.98
N GLY A 19 -7.38 -0.15 15.81
CA GLY A 19 -6.06 -0.08 15.19
C GLY A 19 -5.40 -1.44 15.05
N LEU A 20 -4.09 -1.53 15.19
CA LEU A 20 -3.31 -2.76 15.10
C LEU A 20 -3.10 -3.33 16.51
N LEU A 21 -3.67 -4.50 16.78
CA LEU A 21 -3.63 -5.15 18.09
C LEU A 21 -2.45 -6.13 18.24
N GLY A 22 -1.84 -6.53 17.15
CA GLY A 22 -0.66 -7.38 17.12
C GLY A 22 -0.47 -7.98 15.73
N ALA A 23 0.75 -7.82 15.17
CA ALA A 23 1.14 -8.45 13.92
C ALA A 23 2.55 -9.02 14.03
N ASP A 24 2.70 -10.26 13.56
CA ASP A 24 3.95 -10.99 13.49
C ASP A 24 4.07 -11.61 12.10
N PHE A 25 5.08 -11.19 11.34
CA PHE A 25 5.38 -11.76 10.03
C PHE A 25 6.78 -11.35 9.55
N THR A 26 7.28 -12.06 8.56
CA THR A 26 8.52 -11.74 7.86
C THR A 26 8.27 -11.76 6.36
N VAL A 27 8.76 -10.75 5.63
CA VAL A 27 8.68 -10.69 4.17
C VAL A 27 10.10 -10.76 3.61
N PRO A 28 10.45 -11.82 2.86
CA PRO A 28 11.69 -11.90 2.11
C PRO A 28 11.83 -10.78 1.08
N ASP A 29 13.06 -10.50 0.64
CA ASP A 29 13.27 -9.55 -0.44
C ASP A 29 12.66 -10.06 -1.76
N GLY A 30 12.20 -9.12 -2.58
CA GLY A 30 11.62 -9.40 -3.89
C GLY A 30 10.17 -9.88 -3.87
N GLN A 31 9.52 -9.99 -2.70
CA GLN A 31 8.13 -10.42 -2.58
C GLN A 31 7.13 -9.26 -2.75
N ILE A 32 6.04 -9.53 -3.44
CA ILE A 32 4.87 -8.64 -3.56
C ILE A 32 3.76 -9.16 -2.64
N VAL A 33 3.48 -8.42 -1.58
CA VAL A 33 2.56 -8.84 -0.51
C VAL A 33 1.33 -7.95 -0.47
N GLY A 34 0.16 -8.53 -0.62
CA GLY A 34 -1.13 -7.88 -0.37
C GLY A 34 -1.43 -7.80 1.12
N VAL A 35 -1.74 -6.62 1.60
CA VAL A 35 -2.28 -6.37 2.95
C VAL A 35 -3.77 -6.12 2.81
N LEU A 36 -4.57 -7.16 3.02
CA LEU A 36 -5.98 -7.19 2.71
C LEU A 36 -6.84 -7.13 3.98
N GLY A 37 -8.09 -6.75 3.84
CA GLY A 37 -9.02 -6.68 4.97
C GLY A 37 -10.01 -5.54 4.82
N GLU A 38 -11.03 -5.55 5.66
CA GLU A 38 -12.09 -4.53 5.69
C GLU A 38 -11.56 -3.14 6.08
N ASN A 39 -12.38 -2.13 5.86
CA ASN A 39 -12.09 -0.79 6.37
C ASN A 39 -12.02 -0.81 7.90
N GLY A 40 -10.98 -0.20 8.47
CA GLY A 40 -10.75 -0.25 9.91
C GLY A 40 -9.99 -1.48 10.43
N ALA A 41 -9.68 -2.48 9.60
CA ALA A 41 -8.93 -3.68 10.01
C ALA A 41 -7.48 -3.41 10.49
N GLY A 42 -6.93 -2.21 10.25
CA GLY A 42 -5.60 -1.82 10.70
C GLY A 42 -4.53 -1.75 9.59
N LYS A 43 -4.88 -1.93 8.31
CA LYS A 43 -3.95 -1.93 7.16
C LYS A 43 -3.07 -0.69 7.10
N THR A 44 -3.69 0.49 7.01
CA THR A 44 -2.99 1.80 7.02
C THR A 44 -2.11 1.97 8.26
N THR A 45 -2.63 1.59 9.44
CA THR A 45 -1.86 1.67 10.70
C THR A 45 -0.62 0.79 10.63
N MET A 46 -0.74 -0.44 10.13
CA MET A 46 0.38 -1.36 9.98
C MET A 46 1.44 -0.81 9.02
N LEU A 47 1.04 -0.37 7.82
CA LEU A 47 1.98 0.18 6.85
C LEU A 47 2.68 1.45 7.35
N ARG A 48 1.96 2.35 8.02
CA ARG A 48 2.55 3.56 8.62
C ARG A 48 3.51 3.25 9.77
N CYS A 49 3.25 2.20 10.56
CA CYS A 49 4.20 1.74 11.59
C CYS A 49 5.46 1.16 10.95
N ILE A 50 5.33 0.32 9.92
CA ILE A 50 6.47 -0.24 9.17
C ILE A 50 7.27 0.86 8.46
N ALA A 51 6.61 1.91 7.95
CA ALA A 51 7.28 3.07 7.36
C ALA A 51 8.00 3.97 8.39
N GLY A 52 7.85 3.70 9.70
CA GLY A 52 8.38 4.56 10.75
C GLY A 52 7.62 5.88 10.94
N LEU A 53 6.44 6.01 10.32
CA LEU A 53 5.62 7.23 10.37
C LEU A 53 4.75 7.32 11.63
N LEU A 54 4.56 6.20 12.35
CA LEU A 54 3.78 6.16 13.58
C LEU A 54 4.58 5.48 14.70
N PRO A 55 4.58 6.05 15.92
CA PRO A 55 5.12 5.38 17.09
C PRO A 55 4.27 4.16 17.44
N HIS A 56 4.93 3.04 17.72
CA HIS A 56 4.31 1.74 17.94
C HIS A 56 5.01 0.96 19.05
N LYS A 57 4.37 -0.13 19.53
CA LYS A 57 4.98 -1.16 20.35
C LYS A 57 5.42 -2.32 19.44
N GLY A 58 6.35 -3.14 19.92
CA GLY A 58 6.95 -4.19 19.11
C GLY A 58 8.04 -3.66 18.20
N THR A 59 8.41 -4.42 17.17
CA THR A 59 9.50 -4.07 16.26
C THR A 59 9.06 -4.17 14.80
N ALA A 60 9.55 -3.21 13.99
CA ALA A 60 9.51 -3.26 12.53
C ALA A 60 10.92 -2.99 12.03
N LEU A 61 11.56 -3.99 11.43
CA LEU A 61 12.93 -3.95 10.96
C LEU A 61 12.99 -4.12 9.45
N LEU A 62 13.90 -3.40 8.81
CA LEU A 62 14.31 -3.59 7.43
C LEU A 62 15.77 -4.02 7.44
N ASP A 63 16.06 -5.23 6.97
CA ASP A 63 17.40 -5.83 7.02
C ASP A 63 18.03 -5.76 8.41
N GLY A 64 17.26 -6.12 9.45
CA GLY A 64 17.68 -6.15 10.83
C GLY A 64 17.86 -4.80 11.52
N ARG A 65 17.52 -3.68 10.86
CA ARG A 65 17.60 -2.32 11.44
C ARG A 65 16.23 -1.68 11.56
N PRO A 66 15.99 -0.81 12.58
CA PRO A 66 14.71 -0.14 12.72
C PRO A 66 14.30 0.61 11.46
N ALA A 67 13.08 0.37 10.99
CA ALA A 67 12.57 0.95 9.74
C ALA A 67 12.53 2.47 9.78
N GLY A 68 12.18 3.07 10.93
CA GLY A 68 12.14 4.53 11.13
C GLY A 68 13.48 5.24 10.94
N GLU A 69 14.61 4.52 11.00
CA GLU A 69 15.96 5.05 10.75
C GLU A 69 16.38 4.95 9.28
N GLN A 70 15.53 4.35 8.44
CA GLN A 70 15.87 4.00 7.05
C GLN A 70 14.95 4.66 6.02
N TYR A 71 14.48 5.89 6.27
CA TYR A 71 13.55 6.60 5.38
C TYR A 71 14.03 6.65 3.91
N GLY A 72 15.33 6.75 3.67
CA GLY A 72 15.94 6.78 2.34
C GLY A 72 15.84 5.45 1.57
N ARG A 73 15.40 4.38 2.21
CA ARG A 73 15.21 3.05 1.62
C ARG A 73 13.74 2.67 1.43
N ILE A 74 12.82 3.56 1.81
CA ILE A 74 11.38 3.31 1.77
C ILE A 74 10.72 4.34 0.84
N SER A 75 9.83 3.86 -0.02
CA SER A 75 8.84 4.71 -0.69
C SER A 75 7.47 4.40 -0.12
N TYR A 76 6.91 5.35 0.63
CA TYR A 76 5.52 5.28 1.08
C TYR A 76 4.63 6.04 0.10
N ILE A 77 3.64 5.35 -0.49
CA ILE A 77 2.72 5.89 -1.48
C ILE A 77 1.30 5.72 -0.90
N THR A 78 0.52 6.79 -0.89
CA THR A 78 -0.85 6.77 -0.34
C THR A 78 -1.88 7.24 -1.37
N GLY A 79 -3.06 6.64 -1.34
CA GLY A 79 -4.20 7.11 -2.14
C GLY A 79 -4.81 8.42 -1.65
N GLU A 80 -4.55 8.81 -0.40
CA GLU A 80 -5.09 10.04 0.22
C GLU A 80 -4.37 11.33 -0.22
N GLY A 81 -3.19 11.20 -0.87
CA GLY A 81 -2.36 12.31 -1.30
C GLY A 81 -1.45 12.86 -0.19
N SER A 82 -0.17 12.99 -0.50
CA SER A 82 0.86 13.53 0.39
C SER A 82 1.60 14.72 -0.22
N TYR A 83 1.01 15.36 -1.21
CA TYR A 83 1.57 16.45 -2.00
C TYR A 83 1.26 17.83 -1.40
N TYR A 84 2.00 18.83 -1.86
CA TYR A 84 1.77 20.24 -1.55
C TYR A 84 0.93 20.90 -2.65
N PRO A 85 -0.34 21.24 -2.42
CA PRO A 85 -1.26 21.72 -3.47
C PRO A 85 -0.80 23.01 -4.18
N ALA A 86 -0.04 23.86 -3.47
CA ALA A 86 0.45 25.12 -4.02
C ALA A 86 1.67 24.98 -4.95
N LEU A 87 2.32 23.81 -4.97
CA LEU A 87 3.48 23.58 -5.82
C LEU A 87 3.05 23.18 -7.23
N THR A 88 3.89 23.51 -8.20
CA THR A 88 3.81 22.88 -9.52
C THR A 88 4.33 21.45 -9.45
N VAL A 89 3.95 20.61 -10.40
CA VAL A 89 4.41 19.21 -10.50
C VAL A 89 5.95 19.15 -10.57
N ALA A 90 6.59 20.06 -11.31
CA ALA A 90 8.06 20.15 -11.38
C ALA A 90 8.67 20.59 -10.03
N ALA A 91 8.11 21.61 -9.38
CA ALA A 91 8.59 22.08 -8.09
C ALA A 91 8.46 21.01 -6.99
N TYR A 92 7.39 20.21 -7.04
CA TYR A 92 7.24 19.06 -6.14
C TYR A 92 8.31 18.00 -6.37
N GLY A 93 8.61 17.67 -7.64
CA GLY A 93 9.71 16.77 -7.97
C GLY A 93 11.07 17.27 -7.49
N GLN A 94 11.35 18.58 -7.63
CA GLN A 94 12.59 19.18 -7.10
C GLN A 94 12.66 19.09 -5.57
N LEU A 95 11.56 19.41 -4.88
CA LEU A 95 11.49 19.28 -3.41
C LEU A 95 11.82 17.84 -2.97
N LEU A 96 11.27 16.84 -3.66
CA LEU A 96 11.54 15.44 -3.35
C LEU A 96 12.98 15.04 -3.63
N ALA A 97 13.59 15.58 -4.70
CA ALA A 97 15.00 15.38 -5.01
C ALA A 97 15.93 15.95 -3.92
N ASP A 98 15.55 17.09 -3.35
CA ASP A 98 16.32 17.74 -2.29
C ASP A 98 16.17 17.00 -0.94
N LEU A 99 15.03 16.35 -0.70
CA LEU A 99 14.71 15.74 0.60
C LEU A 99 14.97 14.21 0.63
N HIS A 100 14.87 13.50 -0.48
CA HIS A 100 14.95 12.05 -0.50
C HIS A 100 16.17 11.55 -1.29
N PRO A 101 17.15 10.90 -0.63
CA PRO A 101 18.43 10.57 -1.25
C PRO A 101 18.34 9.59 -2.43
N ALA A 102 17.27 8.80 -2.51
CA ALA A 102 17.05 7.82 -3.59
C ALA A 102 16.09 8.34 -4.67
N PHE A 103 15.70 9.61 -4.65
CA PHE A 103 14.83 10.18 -5.67
C PHE A 103 15.61 10.39 -6.99
N ASP A 104 15.06 9.92 -8.11
CA ASP A 104 15.64 10.05 -9.44
C ASP A 104 14.79 11.03 -10.27
N PRO A 105 15.27 12.29 -10.48
CA PRO A 105 14.53 13.28 -11.26
C PRO A 105 14.30 12.88 -12.72
N ALA A 106 15.24 12.14 -13.33
CA ALA A 106 15.08 11.68 -14.70
C ALA A 106 13.98 10.61 -14.81
N ARG A 107 13.88 9.73 -13.82
CA ARG A 107 12.80 8.74 -13.72
C ARG A 107 11.47 9.41 -13.44
N TYR A 108 11.44 10.44 -12.60
CA TYR A 108 10.24 11.25 -12.37
C TYR A 108 9.72 11.86 -13.66
N ALA A 109 10.60 12.51 -14.43
CA ALA A 109 10.23 13.11 -15.72
C ALA A 109 9.63 12.08 -16.69
N LYS A 110 10.16 10.87 -16.78
CA LYS A 110 9.61 9.78 -17.59
C LYS A 110 8.20 9.36 -17.14
N PHE A 111 7.94 9.32 -15.84
CA PHE A 111 6.60 9.02 -15.33
C PHE A 111 5.62 10.16 -15.61
N LEU A 112 6.05 11.42 -15.53
CA LEU A 112 5.20 12.55 -15.91
C LEU A 112 4.79 12.47 -17.39
N GLU A 113 5.73 12.16 -18.27
CA GLU A 113 5.47 11.94 -19.69
C GLU A 113 4.49 10.79 -19.91
N PHE A 114 4.73 9.63 -19.27
CA PHE A 114 3.85 8.46 -19.35
C PHE A 114 2.41 8.78 -18.91
N PHE A 115 2.25 9.56 -17.83
CA PHE A 115 0.95 9.96 -17.31
C PHE A 115 0.34 11.19 -18.00
N SER A 116 1.01 11.76 -19.01
CA SER A 116 0.62 12.99 -19.69
C SER A 116 0.39 14.16 -18.71
N LEU A 117 1.33 14.33 -17.77
CA LEU A 117 1.33 15.40 -16.78
C LEU A 117 2.37 16.47 -17.17
N HIS A 118 1.99 17.73 -17.06
CA HIS A 118 2.89 18.85 -17.36
C HIS A 118 3.55 19.36 -16.08
N GLY A 119 4.87 19.56 -16.13
CA GLY A 119 5.63 20.06 -14.99
C GLY A 119 5.20 21.46 -14.50
N SER A 120 4.61 22.27 -15.38
CA SER A 120 4.07 23.61 -15.06
C SER A 120 2.74 23.60 -14.33
N ASP A 121 2.01 22.47 -14.33
CA ASP A 121 0.69 22.40 -13.73
C ASP A 121 0.78 22.52 -12.19
N VAL A 122 -0.10 23.34 -11.62
CA VAL A 122 -0.23 23.47 -10.17
C VAL A 122 -1.04 22.27 -9.64
N ILE A 123 -0.48 21.53 -8.69
CA ILE A 123 -1.06 20.26 -8.21
C ILE A 123 -2.47 20.45 -7.68
N GLY A 124 -2.74 21.55 -6.97
CA GLY A 124 -4.08 21.87 -6.45
C GLY A 124 -5.16 22.03 -7.53
N HIS A 125 -4.78 22.37 -8.76
CA HIS A 125 -5.71 22.55 -9.89
C HIS A 125 -5.93 21.26 -10.70
N LEU A 126 -5.15 20.21 -10.45
CA LEU A 126 -5.30 18.92 -11.11
C LEU A 126 -6.57 18.20 -10.65
N SER A 127 -7.13 17.35 -11.51
CA SER A 127 -8.19 16.41 -11.12
C SER A 127 -7.68 15.40 -10.08
N THR A 128 -8.57 14.75 -9.34
CA THR A 128 -8.21 13.72 -8.36
C THR A 128 -7.37 12.60 -9.00
N GLY A 129 -7.74 12.16 -10.22
CA GLY A 129 -6.97 11.16 -10.96
C GLY A 129 -5.57 11.63 -11.36
N GLN A 130 -5.43 12.89 -11.80
CA GLN A 130 -4.11 13.46 -12.12
C GLN A 130 -3.23 13.62 -10.89
N ARG A 131 -3.78 14.08 -9.76
CA ARG A 131 -3.06 14.16 -8.48
C ARG A 131 -2.54 12.80 -8.04
N ALA A 132 -3.37 11.77 -8.16
CA ALA A 132 -2.96 10.41 -7.86
C ALA A 132 -1.80 9.93 -8.76
N ARG A 133 -1.80 10.31 -10.05
CA ARG A 133 -0.68 10.01 -10.97
C ARG A 133 0.60 10.75 -10.58
N VAL A 134 0.50 11.99 -10.08
CA VAL A 134 1.67 12.73 -9.53
C VAL A 134 2.25 11.98 -8.33
N GLU A 135 1.43 11.51 -7.39
CA GLU A 135 1.87 10.71 -6.23
C GLU A 135 2.57 9.43 -6.65
N LEU A 136 2.02 8.73 -7.64
CA LEU A 136 2.62 7.51 -8.17
C LEU A 136 3.96 7.79 -8.84
N ALA A 137 4.02 8.82 -9.69
CA ALA A 137 5.26 9.24 -10.33
C ALA A 137 6.34 9.57 -9.29
N ALA A 138 5.96 10.32 -8.24
CA ALA A 138 6.84 10.69 -7.14
C ALA A 138 7.31 9.50 -6.31
N GLY A 139 6.41 8.56 -6.04
CA GLY A 139 6.72 7.33 -5.29
C GLY A 139 7.67 6.41 -6.05
N PHE A 140 7.39 6.14 -7.32
CA PHE A 140 8.21 5.27 -8.16
C PHE A 140 9.48 5.93 -8.70
N ALA A 141 9.59 7.24 -8.66
CA ALA A 141 10.85 7.92 -8.94
C ALA A 141 11.92 7.65 -7.89
N LYS A 142 11.54 7.22 -6.70
CA LYS A 142 12.49 6.76 -5.67
C LYS A 142 12.97 5.36 -6.03
N ARG A 143 14.28 5.18 -6.15
CA ARG A 143 14.90 3.88 -6.38
C ARG A 143 15.23 3.22 -5.06
N VAL A 144 14.24 2.58 -4.46
CA VAL A 144 14.32 2.00 -3.12
C VAL A 144 14.02 0.51 -3.11
N PRO A 145 14.57 -0.26 -2.15
CA PRO A 145 14.26 -1.69 -2.03
C PRO A 145 12.85 -1.97 -1.47
N TYR A 146 12.21 -1.01 -0.79
CA TYR A 146 10.93 -1.22 -0.11
C TYR A 146 9.88 -0.20 -0.55
N TYR A 147 8.80 -0.69 -1.13
CA TYR A 147 7.62 0.10 -1.47
C TYR A 147 6.46 -0.28 -0.55
N LEU A 148 5.90 0.71 0.13
CA LEU A 148 4.73 0.56 0.98
C LEU A 148 3.60 1.39 0.38
N MET A 149 2.54 0.73 -0.09
CA MET A 149 1.44 1.36 -0.80
C MET A 149 0.16 1.23 -0.02
N ASP A 150 -0.40 2.36 0.38
CA ASP A 150 -1.60 2.42 1.20
C ASP A 150 -2.80 2.86 0.37
N GLU A 151 -3.66 1.90 0.02
CA GLU A 151 -4.86 2.08 -0.81
C GLU A 151 -4.59 2.90 -2.10
N PRO A 152 -3.57 2.57 -2.91
CA PRO A 152 -3.16 3.38 -4.05
C PRO A 152 -4.23 3.45 -5.14
N PHE A 153 -5.24 2.58 -5.09
CA PHE A 153 -6.35 2.48 -6.05
C PHE A 153 -7.60 3.26 -5.63
N LEU A 154 -7.62 3.82 -4.42
CA LEU A 154 -8.79 4.49 -3.88
C LEU A 154 -9.30 5.59 -4.82
N GLY A 155 -10.60 5.55 -5.14
CA GLY A 155 -11.25 6.53 -6.00
C GLY A 155 -10.83 6.50 -7.48
N LYS A 156 -10.16 5.44 -7.96
CA LYS A 156 -9.76 5.29 -9.36
C LYS A 156 -10.72 4.36 -10.11
N ASP A 157 -10.96 4.69 -11.38
CA ASP A 157 -11.71 3.83 -12.28
C ASP A 157 -10.93 2.54 -12.64
N PRO A 158 -11.61 1.48 -13.12
CA PRO A 158 -10.97 0.18 -13.41
C PRO A 158 -9.84 0.25 -14.43
N PHE A 159 -9.92 1.13 -15.44
CA PHE A 159 -8.88 1.27 -16.46
C PHE A 159 -7.61 1.89 -15.87
N THR A 160 -7.78 2.95 -15.08
CA THR A 160 -6.66 3.58 -14.37
C THR A 160 -5.98 2.60 -13.41
N ARG A 161 -6.73 1.72 -12.72
CA ARG A 161 -6.15 0.69 -11.84
C ARG A 161 -5.32 -0.32 -12.63
N ARG A 162 -5.82 -0.81 -13.77
CA ARG A 162 -5.08 -1.74 -14.64
C ARG A 162 -3.79 -1.14 -15.19
N ASP A 163 -3.84 0.10 -15.66
CA ASP A 163 -2.64 0.79 -16.16
C ASP A 163 -1.60 0.97 -15.06
N PHE A 164 -2.06 1.22 -13.84
CA PHE A 164 -1.18 1.30 -12.69
C PHE A 164 -0.49 -0.03 -12.36
N ILE A 165 -1.24 -1.15 -12.34
CA ILE A 165 -0.66 -2.49 -12.10
C ILE A 165 0.37 -2.83 -13.18
N LYS A 166 0.07 -2.56 -14.46
CA LYS A 166 1.04 -2.74 -15.56
C LYS A 166 2.29 -1.90 -15.35
N LEU A 167 2.13 -0.64 -14.92
CA LEU A 167 3.26 0.23 -14.63
C LEU A 167 4.11 -0.31 -13.48
N MET A 168 3.50 -0.80 -12.41
CA MET A 168 4.21 -1.45 -11.31
C MET A 168 5.01 -2.63 -11.83
N SER A 169 4.38 -3.56 -12.57
CA SER A 169 5.06 -4.73 -13.14
C SER A 169 6.23 -4.36 -14.05
N ALA A 170 6.09 -3.28 -14.85
CA ALA A 170 7.15 -2.81 -15.73
C ALA A 170 8.28 -2.03 -14.99
N THR A 171 7.99 -1.57 -13.78
CA THR A 171 8.89 -0.69 -13.01
C THR A 171 9.72 -1.47 -11.99
N LEU A 172 9.16 -2.53 -11.42
CA LEU A 172 9.82 -3.41 -10.48
C LEU A 172 10.74 -4.37 -11.23
N THR A 173 11.97 -4.51 -10.76
CA THR A 173 13.01 -5.34 -11.39
C THR A 173 13.10 -6.75 -10.81
N GLY A 174 12.25 -7.05 -9.80
CA GLY A 174 12.19 -8.33 -9.08
C GLY A 174 13.09 -8.38 -7.83
N GLY A 175 13.83 -7.32 -7.54
CA GLY A 175 14.62 -7.19 -6.30
C GLY A 175 13.92 -6.37 -5.21
N GLU A 176 12.88 -5.63 -5.58
CA GLU A 176 12.14 -4.77 -4.66
C GLU A 176 11.06 -5.55 -3.93
N THR A 177 10.87 -5.23 -2.67
CA THR A 177 9.79 -5.77 -1.83
C THR A 177 8.65 -4.75 -1.79
N LEU A 178 7.44 -5.21 -2.06
CA LEU A 178 6.23 -4.38 -2.09
C LEU A 178 5.20 -4.88 -1.07
N LEU A 179 4.74 -4.01 -0.19
CA LEU A 179 3.52 -4.22 0.61
C LEU A 179 2.42 -3.29 0.08
N LEU A 180 1.33 -3.86 -0.38
CA LEU A 180 0.21 -3.17 -0.99
C LEU A 180 -1.07 -3.37 -0.18
N SER A 181 -1.59 -2.32 0.49
CA SER A 181 -2.92 -2.40 1.07
C SER A 181 -3.98 -2.07 0.03
N THR A 182 -5.01 -2.90 -0.04
CA THR A 182 -6.17 -2.66 -0.90
C THR A 182 -7.39 -3.47 -0.46
N HIS A 183 -8.56 -3.01 -0.89
CA HIS A 183 -9.81 -3.77 -0.84
C HIS A 183 -10.26 -4.22 -2.24
N TYR A 184 -9.53 -3.85 -3.31
CA TYR A 184 -9.76 -4.28 -4.70
C TYR A 184 -9.00 -5.57 -5.00
N ILE A 185 -9.45 -6.70 -4.44
CA ILE A 185 -8.74 -7.98 -4.49
C ILE A 185 -8.62 -8.49 -5.93
N GLU A 186 -9.72 -8.47 -6.69
CA GLU A 186 -9.79 -8.98 -8.06
C GLU A 186 -8.86 -8.29 -9.05
N ASP A 187 -8.47 -7.04 -8.73
CA ASP A 187 -7.54 -6.29 -9.58
C ASP A 187 -6.08 -6.69 -9.34
N VAL A 188 -5.75 -7.26 -8.16
CA VAL A 188 -4.36 -7.48 -7.73
C VAL A 188 -3.99 -8.93 -7.46
N ASP A 189 -4.95 -9.85 -7.35
CA ASP A 189 -4.73 -11.25 -6.98
C ASP A 189 -3.66 -11.93 -7.84
N HIS A 190 -3.69 -11.70 -9.15
CA HIS A 190 -2.73 -12.23 -10.13
C HIS A 190 -1.34 -11.57 -10.08
N PHE A 191 -1.18 -10.51 -9.30
CA PHE A 191 0.06 -9.74 -9.17
C PHE A 191 0.78 -10.01 -7.83
N LEU A 192 0.09 -10.59 -6.86
CA LEU A 192 0.60 -10.85 -5.53
C LEU A 192 1.28 -12.22 -5.43
N ASP A 193 2.38 -12.29 -4.69
CA ASP A 193 2.99 -13.57 -4.28
C ASP A 193 2.35 -14.10 -3.00
N ARG A 194 1.92 -13.19 -2.11
CA ARG A 194 1.45 -13.49 -0.76
C ARG A 194 0.37 -12.52 -0.32
N ALA A 195 -0.54 -12.97 0.52
CA ALA A 195 -1.58 -12.14 1.13
C ALA A 195 -1.56 -12.26 2.66
N LEU A 196 -1.55 -11.11 3.33
CA LEU A 196 -1.79 -10.96 4.76
C LEU A 196 -3.20 -10.43 4.94
N ILE A 197 -4.13 -11.25 5.42
CA ILE A 197 -5.52 -10.86 5.65
C ILE A 197 -5.66 -10.36 7.09
N LEU A 198 -5.98 -9.07 7.22
CA LEU A 198 -6.22 -8.43 8.51
C LEU A 198 -7.71 -8.42 8.85
N HIS A 199 -8.03 -8.83 10.06
CA HIS A 199 -9.35 -8.71 10.64
C HIS A 199 -9.24 -8.25 12.10
N ASN A 200 -10.01 -7.23 12.49
CA ASN A 200 -10.05 -6.71 13.86
C ASN A 200 -8.66 -6.41 14.45
N GLY A 201 -7.76 -5.80 13.66
CA GLY A 201 -6.42 -5.39 14.09
C GLY A 201 -5.41 -6.52 14.25
N ARG A 202 -5.67 -7.70 13.73
CA ARG A 202 -4.77 -8.87 13.75
C ARG A 202 -4.66 -9.49 12.37
N ILE A 203 -3.56 -10.20 12.12
CA ILE A 203 -3.45 -11.06 10.95
C ILE A 203 -4.29 -12.31 11.22
N ALA A 204 -5.37 -12.47 10.46
CA ALA A 204 -6.27 -13.61 10.52
C ALA A 204 -5.75 -14.77 9.67
N GLU A 205 -5.20 -14.47 8.49
CA GLU A 205 -4.57 -15.46 7.60
C GLU A 205 -3.31 -14.88 6.96
N ASP A 206 -2.38 -15.77 6.64
CA ASP A 206 -1.12 -15.50 5.95
C ASP A 206 -0.93 -16.56 4.87
N LEU A 207 -1.10 -16.17 3.61
CA LEU A 207 -1.29 -17.08 2.48
C LEU A 207 -0.25 -16.84 1.40
N MET A 208 0.45 -17.88 0.98
CA MET A 208 1.22 -17.88 -0.28
C MET A 208 0.28 -18.23 -1.43
N LEU A 209 0.17 -17.36 -2.44
CA LEU A 209 -0.84 -17.51 -3.49
C LEU A 209 -0.56 -18.68 -4.44
N ASP A 210 0.70 -19.02 -4.63
CA ASP A 210 1.13 -20.17 -5.44
C ASP A 210 0.75 -21.53 -4.80
N THR A 211 0.40 -21.54 -3.51
CA THR A 211 -0.02 -22.75 -2.78
C THR A 211 -1.53 -22.92 -2.69
N LEU A 212 -2.33 -22.01 -3.23
CA LEU A 212 -3.78 -22.11 -3.23
C LEU A 212 -4.25 -23.33 -4.04
N ALA A 213 -5.21 -24.07 -3.49
CA ALA A 213 -5.79 -25.22 -4.16
C ALA A 213 -6.56 -24.79 -5.41
N SER A 214 -6.63 -25.68 -6.41
CA SER A 214 -7.39 -25.41 -7.63
C SER A 214 -8.87 -25.16 -7.30
N GLY A 215 -9.38 -24.00 -7.72
CA GLY A 215 -10.75 -23.55 -7.44
C GLY A 215 -10.91 -22.75 -6.16
N ASP A 216 -9.86 -22.59 -5.35
CA ASP A 216 -9.86 -21.67 -4.23
C ASP A 216 -9.44 -20.26 -4.67
N THR A 217 -9.97 -19.23 -4.04
CA THR A 217 -9.71 -17.84 -4.39
C THR A 217 -9.37 -17.02 -3.16
N LEU A 218 -8.56 -15.99 -3.36
CA LEU A 218 -8.22 -15.04 -2.31
C LEU A 218 -9.46 -14.38 -1.70
N LEU A 219 -10.50 -14.16 -2.51
CA LEU A 219 -11.80 -13.63 -2.05
C LEU A 219 -12.49 -14.58 -1.06
N ASN A 220 -12.45 -15.91 -1.31
CA ASN A 220 -13.02 -16.91 -0.40
C ASN A 220 -12.30 -16.92 0.95
N HIS A 221 -10.96 -16.85 0.93
CA HIS A 221 -10.16 -16.73 2.16
C HIS A 221 -10.49 -15.47 2.94
N MET A 222 -10.61 -14.33 2.25
CA MET A 222 -10.98 -13.08 2.89
C MET A 222 -12.39 -13.12 3.48
N ALA A 223 -13.37 -13.68 2.76
CA ALA A 223 -14.74 -13.84 3.25
C ALA A 223 -14.76 -14.66 4.55
N LYS A 224 -14.04 -15.79 4.57
CA LYS A 224 -13.91 -16.65 5.74
C LYS A 224 -13.20 -15.95 6.91
N ALA A 225 -12.08 -15.30 6.65
CA ALA A 225 -11.28 -14.60 7.68
C ALA A 225 -12.04 -13.43 8.32
N CYS A 226 -12.87 -12.74 7.54
CA CYS A 226 -13.71 -11.62 8.00
C CYS A 226 -15.09 -12.05 8.50
N ASN A 227 -15.39 -13.36 8.55
CA ASN A 227 -16.73 -13.90 8.90
C ASN A 227 -17.85 -13.28 8.02
N TRP A 228 -17.53 -13.03 6.74
CA TRP A 228 -18.51 -12.49 5.80
C TRP A 228 -19.38 -13.60 5.23
N ASP A 229 -20.71 -13.49 5.43
CA ASP A 229 -21.67 -14.41 4.85
C ASP A 229 -22.30 -13.80 3.59
N PRO A 230 -22.05 -14.37 2.39
CA PRO A 230 -22.65 -13.89 1.16
C PRO A 230 -24.18 -14.05 1.12
N LYS A 231 -24.77 -14.85 2.02
CA LYS A 231 -26.20 -15.11 2.09
C LYS A 231 -26.93 -14.27 3.15
N ARG A 232 -26.21 -13.44 3.88
CA ARG A 232 -26.80 -12.63 4.97
C ARG A 232 -27.99 -11.76 4.53
N TYR A 233 -28.06 -11.35 3.28
CA TYR A 233 -29.19 -10.57 2.75
C TYR A 233 -30.47 -11.41 2.61
N LEU A 234 -30.37 -12.76 2.47
CA LEU A 234 -31.55 -13.64 2.36
C LEU A 234 -32.37 -13.69 3.66
N GLU A 235 -31.75 -13.37 4.80
CA GLU A 235 -32.45 -13.27 6.09
C GLU A 235 -33.49 -12.12 6.12
N PHE A 236 -33.38 -11.14 5.21
CA PHE A 236 -34.35 -10.04 5.07
C PHE A 236 -35.50 -10.31 4.11
N GLU A 237 -35.45 -11.41 3.34
CA GLU A 237 -36.51 -11.80 2.40
C GLU A 237 -37.54 -12.74 3.03
N GLU A 238 -37.32 -13.25 4.26
CA GLU A 238 -38.20 -14.19 4.97
C GLU A 238 -39.13 -13.53 6.01
N GLU A 239 -39.15 -12.20 6.18
CA GLU A 239 -40.10 -11.43 6.96
C GLU A 239 -41.14 -10.73 6.04
#